data_5d109f67db516eeaa308aa29c55552f2
#
_entry.id   5d109f67db516eeaa308aa29c55552f2
#
_cell.length_a   1.000
_cell.length_b   1.000
_cell.length_c   1.000
_cell.angle_alpha   90.00
_cell.angle_beta   90.00
_cell.angle_gamma   90.00
#
_symmetry.space_group_name_H-M   'P 1'
#
loop_
_entity.id
_entity.type
_entity.pdbx_description
1 polymer ?
#
loop_
_entity_poly.entity_id
_entity_poly.type
_entity_poly.pdbx_seq_one_letter_code
_entity_poly.pdbx_strand_id
1 'polypeptide(L)'
;MNPAQRRATYDDLLKVPDILVAEILDGELFTSPRPAFPHARATSVLRGVLDPFDRRIGSPGGLGGWWILFEPELHFGADVLVPDLAGWRRERMPVLPNEAYVELAPDWVCEVVSPSTARVDRVRKVPIYARKGVGYLWLVDPLQQTLEVFRLEGRHWVLVSTHGGAEIVRAAPFEALELDMDRWWLEPKSEQT
;
A
#
# COMPACT_ATOMS: atom_id res chain seq x y z
N MET A 1 -24.83 29.05 -7.04
CA MET A 1 -23.64 28.79 -6.18
C MET A 1 -23.90 27.51 -5.42
N ASN A 2 -23.15 26.46 -5.69
CA ASN A 2 -23.24 25.23 -4.90
C ASN A 2 -22.73 25.56 -3.48
N PRO A 3 -23.43 25.25 -2.39
CA PRO A 3 -22.90 25.45 -1.05
C PRO A 3 -21.60 24.68 -0.95
N ALA A 4 -20.53 25.34 -0.52
CA ALA A 4 -19.23 24.71 -0.34
C ALA A 4 -19.42 23.47 0.54
N GLN A 5 -19.21 22.30 -0.05
CA GLN A 5 -19.35 21.03 0.66
C GLN A 5 -18.34 21.06 1.82
N ARG A 6 -18.80 20.89 3.06
CA ARG A 6 -17.92 20.88 4.24
C ARG A 6 -16.87 19.79 4.05
N ARG A 7 -15.60 20.13 4.25
CA ARG A 7 -14.54 19.14 4.23
C ARG A 7 -14.72 18.12 5.36
N ALA A 8 -14.48 16.87 5.07
CA ALA A 8 -14.47 15.81 6.06
C ALA A 8 -13.35 16.05 7.09
N THR A 9 -13.61 15.66 8.32
CA THR A 9 -12.69 15.75 9.45
C THR A 9 -12.40 14.36 9.99
N TYR A 10 -11.33 14.23 10.80
CA TYR A 10 -11.02 12.97 11.47
C TYR A 10 -12.18 12.48 12.38
N ASP A 11 -12.90 13.41 13.02
CA ASP A 11 -14.11 13.09 13.79
C ASP A 11 -15.24 12.49 12.92
N ASP A 12 -15.29 12.81 11.63
CA ASP A 12 -16.24 12.20 10.70
C ASP A 12 -15.80 10.78 10.35
N LEU A 13 -14.49 10.57 10.17
CA LEU A 13 -13.90 9.26 9.92
C LEU A 13 -14.15 8.30 11.09
N LEU A 14 -13.94 8.75 12.33
CA LEU A 14 -14.15 7.96 13.54
C LEU A 14 -15.62 7.52 13.76
N LYS A 15 -16.57 8.09 13.05
CA LYS A 15 -17.99 7.68 13.08
C LYS A 15 -18.33 6.57 12.10
N VAL A 16 -17.40 6.25 11.19
CA VAL A 16 -17.59 5.17 10.22
C VAL A 16 -17.55 3.83 10.96
N PRO A 17 -18.45 2.90 10.67
CA PRO A 17 -18.44 1.58 11.30
C PRO A 17 -17.14 0.81 11.02
N ASP A 18 -16.60 0.11 12.01
CA ASP A 18 -15.33 -0.66 11.96
C ASP A 18 -15.30 -1.78 10.89
N ILE A 19 -16.47 -2.14 10.35
CA ILE A 19 -16.60 -3.10 9.24
C ILE A 19 -16.14 -2.51 7.89
N LEU A 20 -15.95 -1.20 7.82
CA LEU A 20 -15.47 -0.48 6.64
C LEU A 20 -14.05 0.05 6.88
N VAL A 21 -13.30 0.23 5.80
CA VAL A 21 -12.09 1.04 5.80
C VAL A 21 -12.49 2.46 5.42
N ALA A 22 -12.08 3.45 6.22
CA ALA A 22 -12.41 4.85 6.00
C ALA A 22 -11.13 5.67 5.77
N GLU A 23 -11.17 6.58 4.79
CA GLU A 23 -10.06 7.44 4.40
C GLU A 23 -10.58 8.85 4.12
N ILE A 24 -9.75 9.87 4.32
CA ILE A 24 -10.05 11.25 3.93
C ILE A 24 -9.05 11.67 2.86
N LEU A 25 -9.54 11.89 1.64
CA LEU A 25 -8.72 12.20 0.49
C LEU A 25 -9.15 13.55 -0.11
N ASP A 26 -8.25 14.53 -0.10
CA ASP A 26 -8.51 15.91 -0.55
C ASP A 26 -9.75 16.56 0.13
N GLY A 27 -10.04 16.15 1.37
CA GLY A 27 -11.15 16.64 2.19
C GLY A 27 -12.48 15.93 1.95
N GLU A 28 -12.51 14.85 1.20
CA GLU A 28 -13.69 13.99 0.99
C GLU A 28 -13.51 12.68 1.79
N LEU A 29 -14.58 12.22 2.45
CA LEU A 29 -14.60 10.93 3.16
C LEU A 29 -14.94 9.82 2.17
N PHE A 30 -14.05 8.85 2.08
CA PHE A 30 -14.22 7.63 1.32
C PHE A 30 -14.36 6.43 2.24
N THR A 31 -15.20 5.49 1.89
CA THR A 31 -15.35 4.24 2.63
C THR A 31 -15.34 3.07 1.65
N SER A 32 -14.67 1.99 2.03
CA SER A 32 -14.61 0.76 1.28
C SER A 32 -14.93 -0.45 2.15
N PRO A 33 -15.53 -1.50 1.60
CA PRO A 33 -15.74 -2.75 2.34
C PRO A 33 -14.40 -3.43 2.63
N ARG A 34 -14.38 -4.35 3.58
CA ARG A 34 -13.23 -5.23 3.81
C ARG A 34 -12.89 -6.00 2.52
N PRO A 35 -11.59 -6.27 2.29
CA PRO A 35 -11.12 -6.83 1.04
C PRO A 35 -11.65 -8.26 0.79
N ALA A 36 -11.90 -8.58 -0.49
CA ALA A 36 -12.20 -9.91 -0.94
C ALA A 36 -10.96 -10.82 -0.91
N PHE A 37 -11.17 -12.16 -1.00
CA PHE A 37 -10.08 -13.14 -0.89
C PHE A 37 -8.90 -12.93 -1.85
N PRO A 38 -9.07 -12.56 -3.14
CA PRO A 38 -7.93 -12.32 -4.02
C PRO A 38 -7.00 -11.22 -3.47
N HIS A 39 -7.58 -10.11 -3.02
CA HIS A 39 -6.86 -8.99 -2.42
C HIS A 39 -6.19 -9.42 -1.11
N ALA A 40 -6.93 -10.03 -0.18
CA ALA A 40 -6.42 -10.48 1.10
C ALA A 40 -5.27 -11.50 0.94
N ARG A 41 -5.35 -12.39 -0.07
CA ARG A 41 -4.28 -13.35 -0.39
C ARG A 41 -3.02 -12.63 -0.83
N ALA A 42 -3.13 -11.73 -1.82
CA ALA A 42 -1.99 -11.00 -2.36
C ALA A 42 -1.29 -10.19 -1.24
N THR A 43 -2.05 -9.43 -0.45
CA THR A 43 -1.51 -8.61 0.65
C THR A 43 -0.81 -9.47 1.70
N SER A 44 -1.41 -10.60 2.10
CA SER A 44 -0.85 -11.48 3.12
C SER A 44 0.46 -12.12 2.67
N VAL A 45 0.53 -12.58 1.42
CA VAL A 45 1.76 -13.18 0.87
C VAL A 45 2.84 -12.13 0.72
N LEU A 46 2.51 -10.97 0.17
CA LEU A 46 3.45 -9.84 0.03
C LEU A 46 4.05 -9.46 1.38
N ARG A 47 3.23 -9.27 2.42
CA ARG A 47 3.71 -8.95 3.75
C ARG A 47 4.67 -10.03 4.28
N GLY A 48 4.35 -11.31 4.07
CA GLY A 48 5.19 -12.43 4.50
C GLY A 48 6.51 -12.53 3.73
N VAL A 49 6.49 -12.33 2.41
CA VAL A 49 7.68 -12.39 1.56
C VAL A 49 8.65 -11.25 1.88
N LEU A 50 8.15 -10.08 2.27
CA LEU A 50 8.96 -8.93 2.65
C LEU A 50 9.51 -8.98 4.10
N ASP A 51 9.17 -10.00 4.90
CA ASP A 51 9.68 -10.17 6.28
C ASP A 51 11.22 -10.07 6.41
N PRO A 52 12.05 -10.58 5.46
CA PRO A 52 13.49 -10.41 5.53
C PRO A 52 13.96 -8.95 5.61
N PHE A 53 13.20 -8.00 5.09
CA PHE A 53 13.50 -6.57 5.18
C PHE A 53 12.99 -5.95 6.49
N ASP A 54 11.90 -6.49 7.08
CA ASP A 54 11.30 -5.99 8.32
C ASP A 54 12.09 -6.43 9.56
N ARG A 55 13.40 -6.20 9.54
CA ARG A 55 14.34 -6.56 10.59
C ARG A 55 15.37 -5.46 10.79
N ARG A 56 16.11 -5.52 11.90
CA ARG A 56 17.30 -4.66 12.07
C ARG A 56 18.39 -5.12 11.10
N ILE A 57 19.16 -4.18 10.58
CA ILE A 57 20.35 -4.48 9.77
C ILE A 57 21.27 -5.40 10.57
N GLY A 58 21.79 -6.45 9.94
CA GLY A 58 22.66 -7.44 10.57
C GLY A 58 21.93 -8.53 11.37
N SER A 59 20.59 -8.56 11.38
CA SER A 59 19.84 -9.66 11.97
C SER A 59 20.05 -10.97 11.20
N PRO A 60 20.17 -12.12 11.86
CA PRO A 60 20.31 -13.42 11.17
C PRO A 60 19.16 -13.67 10.22
N GLY A 61 19.47 -14.07 8.96
CA GLY A 61 18.50 -14.42 7.93
C GLY A 61 17.67 -13.26 7.40
N GLY A 62 18.07 -12.00 7.66
CA GLY A 62 17.36 -10.82 7.20
C GLY A 62 18.25 -9.85 6.43
N LEU A 63 17.67 -9.19 5.42
CA LEU A 63 18.26 -8.05 4.74
C LEU A 63 18.19 -6.80 5.63
N GLY A 64 17.11 -6.67 6.40
CA GLY A 64 16.90 -5.65 7.41
C GLY A 64 16.70 -4.24 6.87
N GLY A 65 16.61 -3.31 7.80
CA GLY A 65 16.62 -1.87 7.52
C GLY A 65 15.27 -1.22 7.28
N TRP A 66 14.17 -1.97 7.40
CA TRP A 66 12.82 -1.46 7.20
C TRP A 66 11.89 -1.75 8.37
N TRP A 67 10.83 -0.96 8.46
CA TRP A 67 9.56 -1.29 9.08
C TRP A 67 8.56 -1.49 7.94
N ILE A 68 7.89 -2.64 7.90
CA ILE A 68 6.86 -2.92 6.90
C ILE A 68 5.56 -3.23 7.64
N LEU A 69 4.58 -2.35 7.51
CA LEU A 69 3.32 -2.40 8.23
C LEU A 69 2.16 -2.73 7.29
N PHE A 70 1.19 -3.46 7.83
CA PHE A 70 -0.07 -3.78 7.20
C PHE A 70 -1.13 -2.75 7.63
N GLU A 71 -1.83 -2.17 6.67
CA GLU A 71 -2.89 -1.17 6.85
C GLU A 71 -2.54 -0.06 7.88
N PRO A 72 -1.36 0.58 7.81
CA PRO A 72 -1.06 1.67 8.73
C PRO A 72 -1.89 2.90 8.38
N GLU A 73 -2.40 3.60 9.38
CA GLU A 73 -3.09 4.88 9.19
C GLU A 73 -2.07 6.01 9.03
N LEU A 74 -2.11 6.70 7.90
CA LEU A 74 -1.21 7.80 7.54
C LEU A 74 -1.93 9.13 7.63
N HIS A 75 -1.46 10.03 8.49
CA HIS A 75 -1.99 11.39 8.62
C HIS A 75 -1.11 12.39 7.85
N PHE A 76 -1.60 12.92 6.76
CA PHE A 76 -0.91 13.88 5.92
C PHE A 76 -1.56 15.28 5.96
N GLY A 77 -1.68 15.82 7.16
CA GLY A 77 -2.40 17.05 7.43
C GLY A 77 -3.91 16.78 7.48
N ALA A 78 -4.67 17.23 6.47
CA ALA A 78 -6.10 16.96 6.39
C ALA A 78 -6.45 15.63 5.69
N ASP A 79 -5.47 15.01 5.03
CA ASP A 79 -5.64 13.71 4.39
C ASP A 79 -5.34 12.59 5.38
N VAL A 80 -6.16 11.55 5.39
CA VAL A 80 -5.98 10.31 6.16
C VAL A 80 -6.08 9.15 5.19
N LEU A 81 -4.99 8.38 5.03
CA LEU A 81 -4.90 7.27 4.11
C LEU A 81 -4.56 5.97 4.83
N VAL A 82 -5.07 4.87 4.32
CA VAL A 82 -4.77 3.51 4.80
C VAL A 82 -4.31 2.69 3.59
N PRO A 83 -3.00 2.69 3.25
CA PRO A 83 -2.48 1.79 2.22
C PRO A 83 -2.51 0.34 2.71
N ASP A 84 -2.61 -0.63 1.79
CA ASP A 84 -2.57 -2.05 2.16
C ASP A 84 -1.25 -2.44 2.84
N LEU A 85 -0.12 -1.92 2.32
CA LEU A 85 1.18 -2.03 2.97
C LEU A 85 1.93 -0.71 2.86
N ALA A 86 2.71 -0.38 3.88
CA ALA A 86 3.67 0.71 3.81
C ALA A 86 4.99 0.35 4.48
N GLY A 87 6.08 0.95 3.99
CA GLY A 87 7.42 0.68 4.48
C GLY A 87 8.22 1.95 4.74
N TRP A 88 8.90 1.98 5.86
CA TRP A 88 9.84 3.04 6.25
C TRP A 88 11.23 2.48 6.43
N ARG A 89 12.23 3.18 5.93
CA ARG A 89 13.61 2.88 6.27
C ARG A 89 13.86 3.22 7.74
N ARG A 90 14.48 2.31 8.48
CA ARG A 90 14.79 2.50 9.92
C ARG A 90 15.74 3.67 10.17
N GLU A 91 16.52 4.08 9.19
CA GLU A 91 17.35 5.28 9.27
C GLU A 91 16.51 6.57 9.32
N ARG A 92 15.33 6.59 8.67
CA ARG A 92 14.38 7.72 8.73
C ARG A 92 13.42 7.64 9.91
N MET A 93 13.08 6.44 10.32
CA MET A 93 12.20 6.15 11.45
C MET A 93 12.87 5.14 12.38
N PRO A 94 13.84 5.56 13.25
CA PRO A 94 14.59 4.64 14.11
C PRO A 94 13.73 3.81 15.07
N VAL A 95 12.61 4.39 15.50
CA VAL A 95 11.63 3.78 16.42
C VAL A 95 10.23 4.00 15.87
N LEU A 96 9.40 2.97 15.91
CA LEU A 96 7.98 3.11 15.62
C LEU A 96 7.31 3.97 16.70
N PRO A 97 6.46 4.95 16.30
CA PRO A 97 5.67 5.70 17.25
C PRO A 97 4.68 4.78 18.00
N ASN A 98 4.29 5.19 19.20
CA ASN A 98 3.28 4.47 20.01
C ASN A 98 1.89 5.11 19.84
N GLU A 99 1.65 5.69 18.67
CA GLU A 99 0.37 6.29 18.28
C GLU A 99 -0.37 5.37 17.30
N ALA A 100 -1.67 5.61 17.13
CA ALA A 100 -2.52 4.86 16.21
C ALA A 100 -2.22 5.19 14.73
N TYR A 101 -1.49 6.25 14.45
CA TYR A 101 -1.19 6.73 13.10
C TYR A 101 0.25 7.23 12.96
N VAL A 102 0.68 7.43 11.73
CA VAL A 102 2.01 7.96 11.39
C VAL A 102 1.88 9.18 10.48
N GLU A 103 2.58 10.27 10.81
CA GLU A 103 2.63 11.49 9.99
C GLU A 103 3.82 11.50 9.01
N LEU A 104 4.86 10.73 9.30
CA LEU A 104 6.02 10.59 8.43
C LEU A 104 5.66 9.80 7.18
N ALA A 105 5.80 10.41 6.00
CA ALA A 105 5.58 9.71 4.74
C ALA A 105 6.50 8.49 4.61
N PRO A 106 5.94 7.31 4.24
CA PRO A 106 6.73 6.10 4.01
C PRO A 106 7.69 6.25 2.83
N ASP A 107 8.71 5.41 2.80
CA ASP A 107 9.62 5.29 1.65
C ASP A 107 9.00 4.47 0.52
N TRP A 108 8.09 3.59 0.86
CA TRP A 108 7.38 2.72 -0.06
C TRP A 108 5.94 2.49 0.40
N VAL A 109 5.02 2.44 -0.56
CA VAL A 109 3.62 2.00 -0.37
C VAL A 109 3.25 0.95 -1.39
N CYS A 110 2.32 0.09 -1.02
CA CYS A 110 1.69 -0.88 -1.91
C CYS A 110 0.18 -0.77 -1.76
N GLU A 111 -0.50 -0.62 -2.89
CA GLU A 111 -1.95 -0.75 -2.99
C GLU A 111 -2.27 -2.02 -3.78
N VAL A 112 -3.05 -2.89 -3.18
CA VAL A 112 -3.60 -4.07 -3.84
C VAL A 112 -4.97 -3.70 -4.35
N VAL A 113 -5.07 -3.39 -5.63
CA VAL A 113 -6.30 -2.84 -6.20
C VAL A 113 -7.41 -3.88 -6.32
N SER A 114 -8.62 -3.42 -6.17
CA SER A 114 -9.85 -4.21 -6.38
C SER A 114 -10.79 -3.46 -7.32
N PRO A 115 -11.78 -4.11 -7.94
CA PRO A 115 -12.76 -3.42 -8.78
C PRO A 115 -13.48 -2.24 -8.09
N SER A 116 -13.65 -2.32 -6.76
CA SER A 116 -14.30 -1.27 -5.97
C SER A 116 -13.39 -0.11 -5.62
N THR A 117 -12.08 -0.33 -5.47
CA THR A 117 -11.11 0.67 -4.99
C THR A 117 -10.20 1.22 -6.08
N ALA A 118 -9.96 0.49 -7.17
CA ALA A 118 -8.96 0.80 -8.20
C ALA A 118 -9.01 2.25 -8.71
N ARG A 119 -10.21 2.84 -8.84
CA ARG A 119 -10.36 4.24 -9.24
C ARG A 119 -9.90 5.20 -8.14
N VAL A 120 -10.22 4.92 -6.89
CA VAL A 120 -9.84 5.74 -5.74
C VAL A 120 -8.33 5.67 -5.55
N ASP A 121 -7.76 4.46 -5.59
CA ASP A 121 -6.33 4.24 -5.44
C ASP A 121 -5.56 5.01 -6.50
N ARG A 122 -5.88 4.82 -7.79
CA ARG A 122 -5.16 5.44 -8.92
C ARG A 122 -5.40 6.95 -9.05
N VAL A 123 -6.62 7.44 -8.80
CA VAL A 123 -6.99 8.83 -9.10
C VAL A 123 -6.89 9.74 -7.88
N ARG A 124 -7.04 9.20 -6.67
CA ARG A 124 -7.01 9.99 -5.42
C ARG A 124 -5.74 9.73 -4.60
N LYS A 125 -5.45 8.46 -4.25
CA LYS A 125 -4.33 8.13 -3.36
C LYS A 125 -2.97 8.33 -4.02
N VAL A 126 -2.77 7.84 -5.24
CA VAL A 126 -1.50 7.97 -5.99
C VAL A 126 -0.99 9.41 -6.09
N PRO A 127 -1.81 10.43 -6.43
CA PRO A 127 -1.39 11.83 -6.40
C PRO A 127 -1.05 12.35 -5.01
N ILE A 128 -1.73 11.89 -3.96
CA ILE A 128 -1.42 12.28 -2.57
C ILE A 128 -0.04 11.74 -2.18
N TYR A 129 0.26 10.47 -2.45
CA TYR A 129 1.57 9.88 -2.20
C TYR A 129 2.71 10.66 -2.88
N ALA A 130 2.52 11.07 -4.15
CA ALA A 130 3.49 11.90 -4.86
C ALA A 130 3.71 13.26 -4.17
N ARG A 131 2.62 13.94 -3.76
CA ARG A 131 2.71 15.24 -3.07
C ARG A 131 3.42 15.13 -1.72
N LYS A 132 3.35 13.96 -1.08
CA LYS A 132 3.96 13.70 0.24
C LYS A 132 5.37 13.13 0.15
N GLY A 133 5.85 12.87 -1.07
CA GLY A 133 7.23 12.43 -1.30
C GLY A 133 7.48 10.97 -0.99
N VAL A 134 6.45 10.11 -1.10
CA VAL A 134 6.63 8.66 -1.05
C VAL A 134 7.54 8.23 -2.19
N GLY A 135 8.64 7.53 -1.91
CA GLY A 135 9.69 7.24 -2.89
C GLY A 135 9.30 6.18 -3.92
N TYR A 136 8.59 5.15 -3.49
CA TYR A 136 8.16 4.03 -4.33
C TYR A 136 6.69 3.70 -4.11
N LEU A 137 6.03 3.31 -5.19
CA LEU A 137 4.65 2.84 -5.18
C LEU A 137 4.55 1.53 -5.96
N TRP A 138 3.92 0.54 -5.37
CA TRP A 138 3.48 -0.66 -6.06
C TRP A 138 1.96 -0.64 -6.22
N LEU A 139 1.49 -0.96 -7.42
CA LEU A 139 0.09 -1.28 -7.67
C LEU A 139 0.02 -2.75 -8.06
N VAL A 140 -0.65 -3.54 -7.24
CA VAL A 140 -0.85 -4.98 -7.44
C VAL A 140 -2.30 -5.22 -7.81
N ASP A 141 -2.54 -5.83 -8.96
CA ASP A 141 -3.88 -6.22 -9.38
C ASP A 141 -4.01 -7.76 -9.35
N PRO A 142 -4.63 -8.33 -8.31
CA PRO A 142 -4.74 -9.78 -8.19
C PRO A 142 -5.69 -10.42 -9.20
N LEU A 143 -6.58 -9.66 -9.84
CA LEU A 143 -7.47 -10.18 -10.88
C LEU A 143 -6.79 -10.21 -12.25
N GLN A 144 -5.96 -9.19 -12.55
CA GLN A 144 -5.14 -9.16 -13.76
C GLN A 144 -3.79 -9.88 -13.57
N GLN A 145 -3.47 -10.27 -12.32
CA GLN A 145 -2.20 -10.88 -11.93
C GLN A 145 -1.00 -10.03 -12.35
N THR A 146 -1.04 -8.72 -12.03
CA THR A 146 0.02 -7.77 -12.41
C THR A 146 0.59 -7.03 -11.21
N LEU A 147 1.86 -6.62 -11.36
CA LEU A 147 2.58 -5.70 -10.50
C LEU A 147 3.11 -4.54 -11.36
N GLU A 148 2.71 -3.32 -11.03
CA GLU A 148 3.28 -2.10 -11.58
C GLU A 148 4.15 -1.44 -10.49
N VAL A 149 5.40 -1.17 -10.82
CA VAL A 149 6.39 -0.55 -9.91
C VAL A 149 6.68 0.86 -10.36
N PHE A 150 6.43 1.82 -9.49
CA PHE A 150 6.69 3.24 -9.75
C PHE A 150 7.74 3.78 -8.80
N ARG A 151 8.55 4.71 -9.29
CA ARG A 151 9.49 5.53 -8.52
C ARG A 151 9.10 6.99 -8.67
N LEU A 152 9.18 7.74 -7.58
CA LEU A 152 8.95 9.18 -7.61
C LEU A 152 10.18 9.92 -8.12
N GLU A 153 10.02 10.73 -9.17
CA GLU A 153 11.02 11.64 -9.69
C GLU A 153 10.48 13.08 -9.63
N GLY A 154 11.04 13.86 -8.73
CA GLY A 154 10.51 15.18 -8.41
C GLY A 154 9.08 15.09 -7.84
N ARG A 155 8.06 15.32 -8.65
CA ARG A 155 6.64 15.22 -8.26
C ARG A 155 5.84 14.28 -9.16
N HIS A 156 6.52 13.49 -9.97
CA HIS A 156 5.91 12.62 -10.98
C HIS A 156 6.28 11.17 -10.73
N TRP A 157 5.30 10.29 -10.88
CA TRP A 157 5.54 8.87 -10.88
C TRP A 157 6.12 8.42 -12.23
N VAL A 158 7.25 7.74 -12.19
CA VAL A 158 7.86 7.07 -13.33
C VAL A 158 7.64 5.57 -13.19
N LEU A 159 7.02 4.95 -14.18
CA LEU A 159 6.88 3.49 -14.24
C LEU A 159 8.25 2.87 -14.47
N VAL A 160 8.75 2.12 -13.49
CA VAL A 160 10.06 1.47 -13.52
C VAL A 160 9.98 0.11 -14.19
N SER A 161 8.95 -0.67 -13.84
CA SER A 161 8.73 -2.01 -14.39
C SER A 161 7.26 -2.41 -14.25
N THR A 162 6.86 -3.35 -15.12
CA THR A 162 5.56 -4.05 -15.04
C THR A 162 5.83 -5.53 -15.18
N HIS A 163 5.19 -6.33 -14.34
CA HIS A 163 5.33 -7.78 -14.29
C HIS A 163 3.96 -8.44 -14.25
N GLY A 164 3.87 -9.71 -14.64
CA GLY A 164 2.59 -10.41 -14.64
C GLY A 164 2.67 -11.93 -14.54
N GLY A 165 1.56 -12.54 -14.18
CA GLY A 165 1.41 -13.99 -14.07
C GLY A 165 2.32 -14.61 -13.01
N ALA A 166 3.01 -15.68 -13.38
CA ALA A 166 3.87 -16.49 -12.50
C ALA A 166 5.36 -16.09 -12.56
N GLU A 167 5.67 -14.84 -12.88
CA GLU A 167 7.05 -14.38 -12.95
C GLU A 167 7.75 -14.40 -11.58
N ILE A 168 9.07 -14.71 -11.61
CA ILE A 168 9.97 -14.46 -10.47
C ILE A 168 10.67 -13.14 -10.73
N VAL A 169 10.44 -12.14 -9.89
CA VAL A 169 10.87 -10.76 -10.12
C VAL A 169 11.73 -10.20 -9.00
N ARG A 170 12.53 -9.20 -9.32
CA ARG A 170 13.26 -8.36 -8.37
C ARG A 170 12.77 -6.93 -8.55
N ALA A 171 11.93 -6.44 -7.65
CA ALA A 171 11.23 -5.18 -7.79
C ALA A 171 11.75 -4.12 -6.80
N ALA A 172 12.00 -2.89 -7.31
CA ALA A 172 12.41 -1.76 -6.48
C ALA A 172 11.33 -1.38 -5.43
N PRO A 173 11.71 -1.10 -4.18
CA PRO A 173 13.07 -0.96 -3.62
C PRO A 173 13.61 -2.25 -2.96
N PHE A 174 13.06 -3.41 -3.27
CA PHE A 174 13.37 -4.70 -2.63
C PHE A 174 14.09 -5.68 -3.56
N GLU A 175 14.90 -5.18 -4.48
CA GLU A 175 15.58 -5.95 -5.54
C GLU A 175 16.53 -7.03 -4.99
N ALA A 176 16.93 -6.93 -3.74
CA ALA A 176 17.78 -7.95 -3.11
C ALA A 176 17.05 -9.28 -2.87
N LEU A 177 15.73 -9.32 -3.04
CA LEU A 177 14.89 -10.51 -2.86
C LEU A 177 14.22 -10.90 -4.18
N GLU A 178 14.16 -12.20 -4.45
CA GLU A 178 13.31 -12.76 -5.49
C GLU A 178 11.87 -12.90 -4.99
N LEU A 179 10.95 -12.38 -5.77
CA LEU A 179 9.52 -12.37 -5.49
C LEU A 179 8.85 -13.34 -6.48
N ASP A 180 8.39 -14.44 -5.98
CA ASP A 180 7.62 -15.44 -6.74
C ASP A 180 6.16 -14.99 -6.78
N MET A 181 5.74 -14.39 -7.90
CA MET A 181 4.41 -13.81 -8.07
C MET A 181 3.30 -14.85 -8.15
N ASP A 182 3.60 -16.09 -8.56
CA ASP A 182 2.59 -17.16 -8.62
C ASP A 182 1.92 -17.37 -7.25
N ARG A 183 2.66 -17.20 -6.18
CA ARG A 183 2.17 -17.34 -4.81
C ARG A 183 1.18 -16.26 -4.37
N TRP A 184 1.11 -15.12 -5.07
CA TRP A 184 0.26 -13.98 -4.69
C TRP A 184 -1.19 -14.19 -5.10
N TRP A 185 -1.41 -15.02 -6.10
CA TRP A 185 -2.71 -15.21 -6.72
C TRP A 185 -3.50 -16.34 -6.08
N LEU A 186 -4.81 -16.33 -6.30
CA LEU A 186 -5.62 -17.51 -6.02
C LEU A 186 -5.36 -18.58 -7.09
N GLU A 187 -5.28 -19.81 -6.65
CA GLU A 187 -5.22 -20.94 -7.58
C GLU A 187 -6.46 -20.95 -8.49
N PRO A 188 -6.31 -21.26 -9.78
CA PRO A 188 -7.46 -21.44 -10.64
C PRO A 188 -8.35 -22.54 -10.07
N LYS A 189 -9.68 -22.35 -10.12
CA LYS A 189 -10.60 -23.41 -9.72
C LYS A 189 -10.32 -24.63 -10.58
N SER A 190 -9.93 -25.75 -9.96
CA SER A 190 -9.91 -27.04 -10.64
C SER A 190 -11.32 -27.30 -11.16
N GLU A 191 -11.51 -27.39 -12.47
CA GLU A 191 -12.74 -27.87 -13.05
C GLU A 191 -12.99 -29.28 -12.48
N GLN A 192 -13.97 -29.39 -11.61
CA GLN A 192 -14.44 -30.68 -11.15
C GLN A 192 -15.12 -31.33 -12.38
N THR A 193 -14.40 -32.26 -12.97
CA THR A 193 -14.90 -33.15 -14.03
C THR A 193 -15.92 -34.11 -13.44
#